data_846387c3cd6123a1f0e8feef0fa702f9
#
_entry.id   846387c3cd6123a1f0e8feef0fa702f9
#
_cell.length_a   1.000
_cell.length_b   1.000
_cell.length_c   1.000
_cell.angle_alpha   90.00
_cell.angle_beta   90.00
_cell.angle_gamma   90.00
#
_symmetry.space_group_name_H-M   'P 1'
#
loop_
_entity.id
_entity.type
_entity.pdbx_description
1 polymer ?
#
loop_
_entity_poly.entity_id
_entity_poly.type
_entity_poly.pdbx_seq_one_letter_code
_entity_poly.pdbx_strand_id
1 'polypeptide(L)'
;MFVPQSWLTETLDKCNPGWSVSTADLDAGFVKVGFEIEGVPQPLPTITGPLVVGQVMEIEELEGFKKPIRFCHVEVGNDNGELQEIICGARNFKLHDLVIVALPGTVLPGGFEISERKTYGHMSRGMMCSATELGIGQDHSGIITLRPGTAEPGSDAYQLLQLDDAVFEVNITPDRGYALSMRGLAREIATSFGLTYQDIAVEQELGNEGEAWPVTLYPETGADLSLIHISEPT
;
A
#
# COMPACT_ATOMS: atom_id res chain seq x y z
N MET A 1 2.07 -12.04 -12.30
CA MET A 1 1.48 -10.73 -11.92
C MET A 1 1.10 -10.79 -10.44
N PHE A 2 1.46 -9.76 -9.66
CA PHE A 2 1.06 -9.70 -8.24
C PHE A 2 -0.33 -9.10 -8.09
N VAL A 3 -1.19 -9.78 -7.33
CA VAL A 3 -2.62 -9.49 -7.20
C VAL A 3 -3.01 -9.48 -5.73
N PRO A 4 -3.22 -8.32 -5.12
CA PRO A 4 -3.75 -8.23 -3.75
C PRO A 4 -5.19 -8.74 -3.69
N GLN A 5 -5.50 -9.58 -2.72
CA GLN A 5 -6.86 -10.10 -2.50
C GLN A 5 -7.86 -8.99 -2.22
N SER A 6 -7.44 -8.00 -1.43
CA SER A 6 -8.26 -6.83 -1.10
C SER A 6 -8.75 -6.09 -2.35
N TRP A 7 -7.90 -5.91 -3.36
CA TRP A 7 -8.26 -5.21 -4.61
C TRP A 7 -9.29 -5.96 -5.43
N LEU A 8 -9.20 -7.29 -5.47
CA LEU A 8 -10.24 -8.11 -6.12
C LEU A 8 -11.56 -8.04 -5.36
N THR A 9 -11.48 -8.16 -4.03
CA THR A 9 -12.67 -8.09 -3.17
C THR A 9 -13.35 -6.72 -3.31
N GLU A 10 -12.61 -5.62 -3.22
CA GLU A 10 -13.15 -4.27 -3.41
C GLU A 10 -13.79 -4.07 -4.80
N THR A 11 -13.13 -4.58 -5.84
CA THR A 11 -13.64 -4.46 -7.21
C THR A 11 -14.96 -5.22 -7.38
N LEU A 12 -15.09 -6.40 -6.79
CA LEU A 12 -16.28 -7.24 -6.92
C LEU A 12 -17.40 -6.87 -5.93
N ASP A 13 -17.06 -6.32 -4.77
CA ASP A 13 -18.03 -5.84 -3.77
C ASP A 13 -18.97 -4.76 -4.34
N LYS A 14 -18.47 -3.92 -5.26
CA LYS A 14 -19.27 -2.87 -5.93
C LYS A 14 -20.55 -3.41 -6.58
N CYS A 15 -20.49 -4.62 -7.13
CA CYS A 15 -21.64 -5.27 -7.78
C CYS A 15 -22.24 -6.41 -6.95
N ASN A 16 -21.56 -6.84 -5.88
CA ASN A 16 -21.94 -7.93 -5.00
C ASN A 16 -21.74 -7.52 -3.53
N PRO A 17 -22.53 -6.56 -3.01
CA PRO A 17 -22.32 -5.98 -1.70
C PRO A 17 -22.19 -7.02 -0.58
N GLY A 18 -21.11 -6.94 0.21
CA GLY A 18 -20.78 -7.85 1.30
C GLY A 18 -20.12 -9.15 0.84
N TRP A 19 -19.73 -9.27 -0.42
CA TRP A 19 -18.98 -10.43 -0.87
C TRP A 19 -17.59 -10.47 -0.24
N SER A 20 -17.25 -11.61 0.32
CA SER A 20 -15.93 -11.89 0.88
C SER A 20 -15.52 -13.31 0.52
N VAL A 21 -14.23 -13.56 0.48
CA VAL A 21 -13.68 -14.87 0.10
C VAL A 21 -12.44 -15.17 0.94
N SER A 22 -12.27 -16.42 1.35
CA SER A 22 -11.03 -16.84 1.99
C SER A 22 -9.88 -16.90 0.96
N THR A 23 -8.64 -16.75 1.42
CA THR A 23 -7.46 -16.90 0.56
C THR A 23 -7.40 -18.25 -0.13
N ALA A 24 -7.78 -19.33 0.58
CA ALA A 24 -7.81 -20.68 0.02
C ALA A 24 -8.89 -20.86 -1.06
N ASP A 25 -10.08 -20.28 -0.86
CA ASP A 25 -11.15 -20.36 -1.85
C ASP A 25 -10.81 -19.50 -3.08
N LEU A 26 -10.16 -18.35 -2.89
CA LEU A 26 -9.72 -17.50 -3.99
C LEU A 26 -8.64 -18.19 -4.84
N ASP A 27 -7.67 -18.88 -4.21
CA ASP A 27 -6.69 -19.73 -4.89
C ASP A 27 -7.38 -20.79 -5.77
N ALA A 28 -8.31 -21.54 -5.18
CA ALA A 28 -9.11 -22.51 -5.92
C ALA A 28 -9.93 -21.86 -7.04
N GLY A 29 -10.41 -20.63 -6.80
CA GLY A 29 -11.15 -19.84 -7.76
C GLY A 29 -10.33 -19.48 -9.00
N PHE A 30 -9.08 -19.10 -8.83
CA PHE A 30 -8.13 -18.84 -9.93
C PHE A 30 -7.88 -20.10 -10.76
N VAL A 31 -7.59 -21.23 -10.10
CA VAL A 31 -7.37 -22.52 -10.76
C VAL A 31 -8.59 -22.95 -11.56
N LYS A 32 -9.81 -22.77 -11.02
CA LYS A 32 -11.07 -23.13 -11.68
C LYS A 32 -11.27 -22.44 -13.03
N VAL A 33 -10.80 -21.20 -13.18
CA VAL A 33 -10.87 -20.45 -14.42
C VAL A 33 -9.57 -20.51 -15.24
N GLY A 34 -8.66 -21.42 -14.86
CA GLY A 34 -7.48 -21.79 -15.61
C GLY A 34 -6.29 -20.84 -15.46
N PHE A 35 -6.16 -20.14 -14.32
CA PHE A 35 -4.94 -19.48 -13.95
C PHE A 35 -4.08 -20.38 -13.07
N GLU A 36 -2.78 -20.28 -13.24
CA GLU A 36 -1.78 -20.91 -12.40
C GLU A 36 -1.28 -19.90 -11.36
N ILE A 37 -1.21 -20.33 -10.11
CA ILE A 37 -0.64 -19.52 -9.03
C ILE A 37 0.81 -19.96 -8.82
N GLU A 38 1.75 -19.06 -9.05
CA GLU A 38 3.20 -19.28 -8.91
C GLU A 38 3.65 -19.05 -7.45
N GLY A 39 3.23 -19.91 -6.55
CA GLY A 39 3.61 -19.84 -5.16
C GLY A 39 2.41 -19.73 -4.22
N VAL A 40 2.67 -20.00 -2.94
CA VAL A 40 1.67 -19.79 -1.90
C VAL A 40 1.50 -18.29 -1.73
N PRO A 41 0.25 -17.78 -1.71
CA PRO A 41 0.01 -16.37 -1.37
C PRO A 41 0.77 -16.06 -0.08
N GLN A 42 1.80 -15.25 -0.20
CA GLN A 42 2.57 -14.85 0.98
C GLN A 42 1.79 -13.73 1.64
N PRO A 43 1.38 -13.89 2.90
CA PRO A 43 1.02 -12.71 3.66
C PRO A 43 2.22 -11.76 3.65
N LEU A 44 1.94 -10.47 3.63
CA LEU A 44 2.97 -9.46 3.83
C LEU A 44 3.79 -9.80 5.09
N PRO A 45 5.03 -9.29 5.23
CA PRO A 45 5.93 -9.71 6.30
C PRO A 45 5.24 -9.69 7.65
N THR A 46 5.37 -10.76 8.42
CA THR A 46 4.70 -10.90 9.71
C THR A 46 5.26 -9.86 10.67
N ILE A 47 4.44 -8.88 11.01
CA ILE A 47 4.68 -7.91 12.07
C ILE A 47 3.73 -8.26 13.20
N THR A 48 4.18 -8.25 14.43
CA THR A 48 3.34 -8.46 15.60
C THR A 48 3.55 -7.34 16.62
N GLY A 49 2.52 -7.07 17.43
CA GLY A 49 2.57 -5.98 18.39
C GLY A 49 2.01 -4.65 17.85
N PRO A 50 2.08 -3.58 18.65
CA PRO A 50 1.40 -2.32 18.36
C PRO A 50 2.12 -1.49 17.29
N LEU A 51 1.55 -1.43 16.10
CA LEU A 51 1.96 -0.55 14.99
C LEU A 51 0.88 0.51 14.78
N VAL A 52 1.20 1.78 15.01
CA VAL A 52 0.22 2.85 15.02
C VAL A 52 0.60 4.03 14.12
N VAL A 53 -0.39 4.83 13.78
CA VAL A 53 -0.15 6.16 13.19
C VAL A 53 0.25 7.12 14.30
N GLY A 54 1.34 7.85 14.12
CA GLY A 54 1.75 8.90 15.03
C GLY A 54 1.76 10.26 14.35
N GLN A 55 1.58 11.34 15.12
CA GLN A 55 1.78 12.70 14.63
C GLN A 55 3.00 13.32 15.33
N VAL A 56 3.89 13.90 14.56
CA VAL A 56 5.11 14.53 15.07
C VAL A 56 4.75 15.89 15.68
N MET A 57 4.80 16.01 17.00
CA MET A 57 4.43 17.23 17.73
C MET A 57 5.62 18.14 18.02
N GLU A 58 6.82 17.57 18.24
CA GLU A 58 8.04 18.33 18.49
C GLU A 58 9.24 17.65 17.86
N ILE A 59 10.20 18.44 17.42
CA ILE A 59 11.46 17.97 16.85
C ILE A 59 12.61 18.78 17.45
N GLU A 60 13.55 18.09 18.10
CA GLU A 60 14.80 18.64 18.56
C GLU A 60 15.97 18.05 17.76
N GLU A 61 16.78 18.89 17.12
CA GLU A 61 17.99 18.45 16.43
C GLU A 61 19.11 18.25 17.46
N LEU A 62 19.60 17.02 17.58
CA LEU A 62 20.72 16.70 18.48
C LEU A 62 22.05 16.99 17.81
N GLU A 63 22.82 17.94 18.37
CA GLU A 63 24.12 18.34 17.87
C GLU A 63 25.28 17.49 18.42
N GLY A 64 26.42 17.52 17.75
CA GLY A 64 27.64 16.84 18.21
C GLY A 64 27.81 15.39 17.75
N PHE A 65 26.93 14.85 16.92
CA PHE A 65 27.02 13.50 16.37
C PHE A 65 27.48 13.52 14.90
N LYS A 66 28.11 12.41 14.45
CA LYS A 66 28.57 12.26 13.06
C LYS A 66 27.45 12.26 12.02
N LYS A 67 26.25 11.83 12.43
CA LYS A 67 25.05 11.84 11.62
C LYS A 67 24.01 12.74 12.28
N PRO A 68 23.19 13.42 11.48
CA PRO A 68 22.07 14.19 12.04
C PRO A 68 21.10 13.24 12.74
N ILE A 69 20.80 13.56 13.97
CA ILE A 69 19.88 12.81 14.82
C ILE A 69 18.80 13.77 15.33
N ARG A 70 17.57 13.31 15.36
CA ARG A 70 16.41 14.05 15.87
C ARG A 70 15.83 13.33 17.08
N PHE A 71 15.55 14.08 18.11
CA PHE A 71 14.73 13.65 19.21
C PHE A 71 13.33 14.23 19.01
N CYS A 72 12.34 13.35 18.92
CA CYS A 72 10.98 13.70 18.54
C CYS A 72 10.00 13.32 19.64
N HIS A 73 9.00 14.18 19.83
CA HIS A 73 7.81 13.87 20.63
C HIS A 73 6.66 13.61 19.65
N VAL A 74 6.08 12.43 19.74
CA VAL A 74 5.09 11.93 18.77
C VAL A 74 3.81 11.58 19.51
N GLU A 75 2.69 12.14 19.08
CA GLU A 75 1.37 11.72 19.54
C GLU A 75 1.01 10.39 18.88
N VAL A 76 0.70 9.39 19.71
CA VAL A 76 0.39 8.03 19.26
C VAL A 76 -0.94 7.51 19.80
N GLY A 77 -1.83 8.43 20.22
CA GLY A 77 -3.15 8.08 20.74
C GLY A 77 -3.13 7.51 22.16
N ASN A 78 -2.15 7.87 22.99
CA ASN A 78 -2.14 7.46 24.39
C ASN A 78 -3.31 8.07 25.17
N ASP A 79 -4.05 7.27 25.94
CA ASP A 79 -5.23 7.70 26.69
C ASP A 79 -4.93 8.83 27.70
N ASN A 80 -3.69 8.93 28.18
CA ASN A 80 -3.24 9.95 29.12
C ASN A 80 -2.72 11.22 28.43
N GLY A 81 -2.68 11.27 27.09
CA GLY A 81 -2.16 12.40 26.31
C GLY A 81 -0.63 12.56 26.37
N GLU A 82 0.11 11.57 26.89
CA GLU A 82 1.57 11.61 26.88
C GLU A 82 2.12 11.37 25.48
N LEU A 83 3.07 12.23 25.08
CA LEU A 83 3.76 12.09 23.82
C LEU A 83 4.85 11.01 23.91
N GLN A 84 4.99 10.25 22.85
CA GLN A 84 5.99 9.22 22.74
C GLN A 84 7.34 9.82 22.35
N GLU A 85 8.36 9.59 23.17
CA GLU A 85 9.72 10.03 22.90
C GLU A 85 10.41 9.05 21.93
N ILE A 86 10.86 9.54 20.78
CA ILE A 86 11.48 8.70 19.75
C ILE A 86 12.69 9.38 19.15
N ILE A 87 13.79 8.63 19.03
CA ILE A 87 14.98 9.07 18.32
C ILE A 87 14.93 8.59 16.87
N CYS A 88 15.12 9.50 15.94
CA CYS A 88 15.07 9.22 14.53
C CYS A 88 16.26 9.83 13.77
N GLY A 89 16.86 9.04 12.87
CA GLY A 89 17.92 9.51 11.97
C GLY A 89 17.42 10.01 10.62
N ALA A 90 16.15 9.84 10.30
CA ALA A 90 15.56 10.30 9.05
C ALA A 90 15.31 11.81 9.07
N ARG A 91 15.25 12.41 7.87
CA ARG A 91 15.03 13.87 7.71
C ARG A 91 13.90 14.22 6.75
N ASN A 92 13.22 13.23 6.21
CA ASN A 92 12.16 13.40 5.24
C ASN A 92 10.80 13.76 5.85
N PHE A 93 10.75 14.09 7.12
CA PHE A 93 9.54 14.50 7.84
C PHE A 93 9.73 15.85 8.55
N LYS A 94 8.63 16.50 8.86
CA LYS A 94 8.55 17.80 9.53
C LYS A 94 7.47 17.77 10.62
N LEU A 95 7.38 18.87 11.34
CA LEU A 95 6.37 19.08 12.38
C LEU A 95 4.96 18.87 11.82
N HIS A 96 4.13 18.17 12.59
CA HIS A 96 2.75 17.79 12.27
C HIS A 96 2.57 16.75 11.14
N ASP A 97 3.64 16.20 10.60
CA ASP A 97 3.51 15.08 9.68
C ASP A 97 2.99 13.83 10.42
N LEU A 98 2.16 13.07 9.72
CA LEU A 98 1.73 11.74 10.15
C LEU A 98 2.77 10.71 9.71
N VAL A 99 3.14 9.82 10.61
CA VAL A 99 4.19 8.82 10.44
C VAL A 99 3.74 7.46 10.97
N ILE A 100 4.40 6.39 10.54
CA ILE A 100 4.15 5.05 11.08
C ILE A 100 5.12 4.78 12.23
N VAL A 101 4.57 4.40 13.37
CA VAL A 101 5.31 4.18 14.62
C VAL A 101 5.15 2.76 15.12
N ALA A 102 6.24 2.06 15.27
CA ALA A 102 6.32 0.81 16.02
C ALA A 102 6.58 1.11 17.49
N LEU A 103 5.64 0.75 18.35
CA LEU A 103 5.76 0.92 19.80
C LEU A 103 6.54 -0.24 20.44
N PRO A 104 7.01 -0.11 21.71
CA PRO A 104 7.66 -1.21 22.42
C PRO A 104 6.80 -2.48 22.45
N GLY A 105 7.43 -3.63 22.18
CA GLY A 105 6.75 -4.91 22.02
C GLY A 105 6.38 -5.25 20.57
N THR A 106 6.55 -4.33 19.64
CA THR A 106 6.43 -4.65 18.20
C THR A 106 7.61 -5.49 17.74
N VAL A 107 7.33 -6.58 17.03
CA VAL A 107 8.36 -7.39 16.36
C VAL A 107 8.25 -7.14 14.86
N LEU A 108 9.30 -6.60 14.30
CA LEU A 108 9.43 -6.29 12.86
C LEU A 108 9.90 -7.52 12.06
N PRO A 109 9.79 -7.50 10.73
CA PRO A 109 10.33 -8.55 9.87
C PRO A 109 11.80 -8.86 10.19
N GLY A 110 12.13 -10.16 10.20
CA GLY A 110 13.47 -10.61 10.64
C GLY A 110 13.63 -10.77 12.14
N GLY A 111 12.56 -10.60 12.93
CA GLY A 111 12.56 -10.87 14.38
C GLY A 111 13.15 -9.72 15.22
N PHE A 112 13.23 -8.50 14.64
CA PHE A 112 13.71 -7.35 15.38
C PHE A 112 12.61 -6.79 16.30
N GLU A 113 12.80 -6.99 17.62
CA GLU A 113 11.87 -6.49 18.64
C GLU A 113 12.17 -5.03 19.01
N ILE A 114 11.15 -4.20 18.98
CA ILE A 114 11.20 -2.82 19.43
C ILE A 114 11.07 -2.78 20.96
N SER A 115 12.07 -2.19 21.59
CA SER A 115 12.11 -2.02 23.05
C SER A 115 12.53 -0.59 23.40
N GLU A 116 12.23 -0.17 24.61
CA GLU A 116 12.76 1.09 25.14
C GLU A 116 14.28 1.04 25.19
N ARG A 117 14.94 2.05 24.65
CA ARG A 117 16.39 2.09 24.56
C ARG A 117 16.93 3.50 24.81
N LYS A 118 17.90 3.60 25.69
CA LYS A 118 18.64 4.85 25.88
C LYS A 118 19.70 5.00 24.78
N THR A 119 19.54 6.04 23.96
CA THR A 119 20.42 6.32 22.82
C THR A 119 20.65 7.83 22.72
N TYR A 120 21.87 8.24 22.45
CA TYR A 120 22.27 9.68 22.33
C TYR A 120 21.89 10.54 23.54
N GLY A 121 21.85 9.93 24.75
CA GLY A 121 21.51 10.62 25.98
C GLY A 121 20.00 10.68 26.32
N HIS A 122 19.13 10.36 25.40
CA HIS A 122 17.68 10.35 25.54
C HIS A 122 17.11 8.93 25.57
N MET A 123 15.92 8.77 26.11
CA MET A 123 15.16 7.50 26.06
C MET A 123 14.37 7.50 24.74
N SER A 124 14.50 6.44 23.95
CA SER A 124 13.63 6.20 22.80
C SER A 124 12.67 5.08 23.12
N ARG A 125 11.38 5.35 23.04
CA ARG A 125 10.28 4.44 23.40
C ARG A 125 9.49 4.04 22.15
N GLY A 126 10.18 3.66 21.08
CA GLY A 126 9.60 3.25 19.83
C GLY A 126 10.49 3.58 18.64
N MET A 127 9.98 3.35 17.45
CA MET A 127 10.66 3.63 16.20
C MET A 127 9.69 4.14 15.14
N MET A 128 10.03 5.23 14.47
CA MET A 128 9.37 5.63 13.23
C MET A 128 9.88 4.77 12.08
N CYS A 129 8.99 4.10 11.38
CA CYS A 129 9.34 3.03 10.42
C CYS A 129 9.48 3.53 8.99
N SER A 130 10.45 2.98 8.27
CA SER A 130 10.58 3.03 6.82
C SER A 130 9.86 1.85 6.15
N ALA A 131 9.62 1.93 4.84
CA ALA A 131 9.05 0.83 4.06
C ALA A 131 9.91 -0.45 4.13
N THR A 132 11.23 -0.28 4.19
CA THR A 132 12.16 -1.41 4.31
C THR A 132 12.07 -2.11 5.66
N GLU A 133 11.97 -1.35 6.75
CA GLU A 133 11.85 -1.92 8.10
C GLU A 133 10.55 -2.69 8.27
N LEU A 134 9.46 -2.24 7.62
CA LEU A 134 8.20 -2.97 7.56
C LEU A 134 8.21 -4.11 6.53
N GLY A 135 9.25 -4.24 5.71
CA GLY A 135 9.35 -5.26 4.66
C GLY A 135 8.38 -5.08 3.50
N ILE A 136 7.81 -3.89 3.32
CA ILE A 136 6.83 -3.57 2.27
C ILE A 136 7.44 -2.82 1.08
N GLY A 137 8.72 -2.57 1.11
CA GLY A 137 9.44 -1.89 0.02
C GLY A 137 10.94 -1.91 0.22
N GLN A 138 11.66 -1.41 -0.78
CA GLN A 138 13.14 -1.31 -0.75
C GLN A 138 13.64 0.13 -0.61
N ASP A 139 12.75 1.07 -0.35
CA ASP A 139 13.11 2.47 -0.18
C ASP A 139 13.77 2.70 1.19
N HIS A 140 15.03 3.13 1.15
CA HIS A 140 15.85 3.47 2.32
C HIS A 140 16.02 4.99 2.51
N SER A 141 15.33 5.81 1.72
CA SER A 141 15.52 7.27 1.71
C SER A 141 15.00 7.96 2.96
N GLY A 142 14.11 7.30 3.72
CA GLY A 142 13.53 7.84 4.95
C GLY A 142 12.43 6.98 5.55
N ILE A 143 11.70 7.57 6.48
CA ILE A 143 10.53 6.94 7.10
C ILE A 143 9.27 7.13 6.25
N ILE A 144 8.25 6.32 6.51
CA ILE A 144 6.93 6.49 5.88
C ILE A 144 6.26 7.72 6.46
N THR A 145 5.89 8.66 5.58
CA THR A 145 5.04 9.81 5.91
C THR A 145 3.71 9.69 5.19
N LEU A 146 2.62 9.98 5.89
CA LEU A 146 1.28 9.92 5.36
C LEU A 146 0.80 11.33 4.99
N ARG A 147 -0.18 11.41 4.08
CA ARG A 147 -0.82 12.68 3.76
C ARG A 147 -1.62 13.17 4.97
N PRO A 148 -1.69 14.49 5.20
CA PRO A 148 -2.55 15.04 6.26
C PRO A 148 -4.00 14.56 6.09
N GLY A 149 -4.62 14.16 7.21
CA GLY A 149 -6.00 13.68 7.21
C GLY A 149 -6.21 12.25 6.73
N THR A 150 -5.16 11.48 6.47
CA THR A 150 -5.27 10.06 6.11
C THR A 150 -5.80 9.21 7.26
N ALA A 151 -5.38 9.51 8.48
CA ALA A 151 -5.80 8.81 9.69
C ALA A 151 -5.58 9.70 10.92
N GLU A 152 -6.20 9.36 12.03
CA GLU A 152 -5.97 10.01 13.31
C GLU A 152 -4.76 9.38 14.03
N PRO A 153 -4.02 10.14 14.86
CA PRO A 153 -2.99 9.58 15.73
C PRO A 153 -3.54 8.46 16.61
N GLY A 154 -2.79 7.38 16.76
CA GLY A 154 -3.23 6.17 17.47
C GLY A 154 -4.02 5.17 16.64
N SER A 155 -4.42 5.51 15.40
CA SER A 155 -5.06 4.56 14.50
C SER A 155 -4.15 3.36 14.21
N ASP A 156 -4.74 2.20 14.04
CA ASP A 156 -4.02 0.97 13.69
C ASP A 156 -3.39 1.10 12.29
N ALA A 157 -2.07 1.18 12.27
CA ALA A 157 -1.31 1.29 11.04
C ALA A 157 -1.21 -0.04 10.28
N TYR A 158 -1.41 -1.17 10.95
CA TYR A 158 -1.42 -2.49 10.33
C TYR A 158 -2.58 -2.60 9.32
N GLN A 159 -3.78 -2.20 9.75
CA GLN A 159 -4.96 -2.14 8.89
C GLN A 159 -4.84 -1.05 7.82
N LEU A 160 -4.36 0.13 8.20
CA LEU A 160 -4.21 1.25 7.27
C LEU A 160 -3.28 0.90 6.09
N LEU A 161 -2.20 0.16 6.34
CA LEU A 161 -1.24 -0.27 5.34
C LEU A 161 -1.61 -1.61 4.69
N GLN A 162 -2.74 -2.23 5.09
CA GLN A 162 -3.21 -3.54 4.60
C GLN A 162 -2.12 -4.63 4.72
N LEU A 163 -1.43 -4.68 5.85
CA LEU A 163 -0.31 -5.59 6.08
C LEU A 163 -0.74 -7.05 6.30
N ASP A 164 -2.04 -7.30 6.42
CA ASP A 164 -2.67 -8.61 6.50
C ASP A 164 -3.21 -9.12 5.15
N ASP A 165 -3.06 -8.32 4.08
CA ASP A 165 -3.54 -8.70 2.76
C ASP A 165 -2.74 -9.88 2.18
N ALA A 166 -3.42 -10.76 1.47
CA ALA A 166 -2.81 -11.84 0.72
C ALA A 166 -2.51 -11.39 -0.70
N VAL A 167 -1.26 -11.58 -1.15
CA VAL A 167 -0.83 -11.23 -2.51
C VAL A 167 -0.56 -12.49 -3.31
N PHE A 168 -1.35 -12.71 -4.34
CA PHE A 168 -1.20 -13.85 -5.26
C PHE A 168 -0.20 -13.51 -6.37
N GLU A 169 0.71 -14.42 -6.66
CA GLU A 169 1.52 -14.36 -7.89
C GLU A 169 0.84 -15.20 -8.96
N VAL A 170 0.09 -14.52 -9.85
CA VAL A 170 -0.70 -15.15 -10.91
C VAL A 170 0.10 -15.19 -12.21
N ASN A 171 0.25 -16.38 -12.78
CA ASN A 171 0.84 -16.57 -14.10
C ASN A 171 -0.20 -16.24 -15.18
N ILE A 172 0.11 -15.27 -16.03
CA ILE A 172 -0.76 -14.86 -17.13
C ILE A 172 -0.15 -15.31 -18.44
N THR A 173 -0.83 -16.24 -19.10
CA THR A 173 -0.40 -16.74 -20.40
C THR A 173 -0.59 -15.69 -21.52
N PRO A 174 0.21 -15.72 -22.59
CA PRO A 174 0.17 -14.69 -23.65
C PRO A 174 -1.20 -14.51 -24.33
N ASP A 175 -2.01 -15.57 -24.42
CA ASP A 175 -3.36 -15.54 -24.97
C ASP A 175 -4.39 -14.83 -24.06
N ARG A 176 -4.03 -14.57 -22.79
CA ARG A 176 -4.88 -13.94 -21.78
C ARG A 176 -4.39 -12.53 -21.40
N GLY A 177 -3.83 -11.79 -22.33
CA GLY A 177 -3.26 -10.47 -22.08
C GLY A 177 -4.21 -9.49 -21.37
N TYR A 178 -5.53 -9.62 -21.56
CA TYR A 178 -6.54 -8.83 -20.82
C TYR A 178 -6.47 -9.03 -19.29
N ALA A 179 -6.00 -10.19 -18.84
CA ALA A 179 -5.86 -10.52 -17.42
C ALA A 179 -4.62 -9.89 -16.76
N LEU A 180 -3.75 -9.20 -17.53
CA LEU A 180 -2.70 -8.33 -16.99
C LEU A 180 -3.29 -7.03 -16.37
N SER A 181 -4.51 -7.09 -15.89
CA SER A 181 -5.18 -6.00 -15.19
C SER A 181 -6.14 -6.53 -14.14
N MET A 182 -6.36 -5.75 -13.07
CA MET A 182 -7.35 -6.08 -12.03
C MET A 182 -8.76 -6.25 -12.62
N ARG A 183 -9.12 -5.44 -13.61
CA ARG A 183 -10.41 -5.55 -14.34
C ARG A 183 -10.59 -6.90 -14.99
N GLY A 184 -9.56 -7.36 -15.72
CA GLY A 184 -9.60 -8.66 -16.39
C GLY A 184 -9.66 -9.81 -15.41
N LEU A 185 -8.86 -9.78 -14.35
CA LEU A 185 -8.89 -10.81 -13.31
C LEU A 185 -10.20 -10.80 -12.53
N ALA A 186 -10.72 -9.65 -12.15
CA ALA A 186 -12.02 -9.55 -11.46
C ALA A 186 -13.16 -10.15 -12.28
N ARG A 187 -13.16 -9.97 -13.61
CA ARG A 187 -14.14 -10.59 -14.51
C ARG A 187 -14.05 -12.11 -14.49
N GLU A 188 -12.83 -12.66 -14.52
CA GLU A 188 -12.63 -14.11 -14.47
C GLU A 188 -13.01 -14.69 -13.09
N ILE A 189 -12.63 -14.01 -12.01
CA ILE A 189 -13.01 -14.41 -10.65
C ILE A 189 -14.53 -14.31 -10.45
N ALA A 190 -15.17 -13.27 -10.98
CA ALA A 190 -16.63 -13.20 -10.97
C ALA A 190 -17.27 -14.43 -11.65
N THR A 191 -16.74 -14.84 -12.79
CA THR A 191 -17.17 -16.07 -13.49
C THR A 191 -16.96 -17.31 -12.62
N SER A 192 -15.78 -17.42 -11.96
CA SER A 192 -15.47 -18.55 -11.10
C SER A 192 -16.45 -18.73 -9.95
N PHE A 193 -16.87 -17.62 -9.34
CA PHE A 193 -17.77 -17.62 -8.17
C PHE A 193 -19.24 -17.39 -8.51
N GLY A 194 -19.57 -17.20 -9.79
CA GLY A 194 -20.96 -16.93 -10.21
C GLY A 194 -21.48 -15.56 -9.78
N LEU A 195 -20.59 -14.58 -9.70
CA LEU A 195 -20.89 -13.21 -9.29
C LEU A 195 -21.28 -12.33 -10.48
N THR A 196 -21.96 -11.23 -10.20
CA THR A 196 -22.17 -10.16 -11.17
C THR A 196 -20.88 -9.38 -11.36
N TYR A 197 -20.53 -9.10 -12.62
CA TYR A 197 -19.40 -8.21 -12.93
C TYR A 197 -19.88 -7.05 -13.80
N GLN A 198 -19.50 -5.85 -13.39
CA GLN A 198 -19.71 -4.62 -14.15
C GLN A 198 -18.36 -3.93 -14.33
N ASP A 199 -18.05 -3.60 -15.58
CA ASP A 199 -16.78 -2.98 -15.87
C ASP A 199 -16.79 -1.50 -15.47
N ILE A 200 -15.99 -1.17 -14.45
CA ILE A 200 -15.89 0.19 -13.89
C ILE A 200 -15.45 1.25 -14.92
N ALA A 201 -14.81 0.85 -16.01
CA ALA A 201 -14.35 1.79 -17.04
C ALA A 201 -15.46 2.18 -18.02
N VAL A 202 -16.57 1.45 -18.08
CA VAL A 202 -17.68 1.72 -19.00
C VAL A 202 -18.63 2.77 -18.43
N GLU A 203 -18.61 3.01 -17.13
CA GLU A 203 -19.59 3.85 -16.43
C GLU A 203 -19.10 5.24 -16.02
N GLN A 204 -17.82 5.54 -16.20
CA GLN A 204 -17.32 6.86 -15.87
C GLN A 204 -17.57 7.82 -17.05
N GLU A 205 -18.62 8.62 -16.95
CA GLU A 205 -18.63 9.89 -17.66
C GLU A 205 -17.50 10.75 -17.07
N LEU A 206 -16.39 10.82 -17.81
CA LEU A 206 -15.33 11.75 -17.47
C LEU A 206 -15.88 13.15 -17.70
N GLY A 207 -16.16 13.87 -16.61
CA GLY A 207 -16.53 15.28 -16.68
C GLY A 207 -15.43 16.05 -17.40
N ASN A 208 -15.79 16.77 -18.45
CA ASN A 208 -14.88 17.68 -19.13
C ASN A 208 -14.74 18.96 -18.27
N GLU A 209 -13.94 18.89 -17.22
CA GLU A 209 -13.58 20.04 -16.41
C GLU A 209 -12.27 20.64 -16.93
N GLY A 210 -12.37 21.78 -17.61
CA GLY A 210 -11.23 22.55 -18.08
C GLY A 210 -11.24 22.85 -19.59
N GLU A 211 -10.29 23.67 -20.03
CA GLU A 211 -10.07 23.95 -21.47
C GLU A 211 -9.48 22.72 -22.14
N ALA A 212 -10.07 22.29 -23.24
CA ALA A 212 -9.53 21.21 -24.06
C ALA A 212 -8.14 21.58 -24.60
N TRP A 213 -7.18 20.66 -24.50
CA TRP A 213 -5.91 20.84 -25.23
C TRP A 213 -6.19 21.01 -26.71
N PRO A 214 -5.59 22.02 -27.38
CA PRO A 214 -5.72 22.17 -28.80
C PRO A 214 -5.01 21.00 -29.49
N VAL A 215 -5.81 20.06 -30.04
CA VAL A 215 -5.29 18.92 -30.81
C VAL A 215 -5.69 19.14 -32.29
N THR A 216 -4.68 19.24 -33.15
CA THR A 216 -4.91 19.30 -34.59
C THR A 216 -4.51 17.96 -35.21
N LEU A 217 -5.47 17.32 -35.88
CA LEU A 217 -5.22 16.09 -36.63
C LEU A 217 -4.90 16.45 -38.06
N TYR A 218 -3.77 15.97 -38.58
CA TYR A 218 -3.39 16.10 -39.97
C TYR A 218 -3.65 14.76 -40.67
N PRO A 219 -4.55 14.66 -41.62
CA PRO A 219 -4.92 13.41 -42.30
C PRO A 219 -3.71 12.65 -42.87
N GLU A 220 -2.71 13.38 -43.33
CA GLU A 220 -1.49 12.85 -43.92
C GLU A 220 -0.58 12.14 -42.92
N THR A 221 -0.80 12.31 -41.62
CA THR A 221 0.02 11.66 -40.57
C THR A 221 -0.48 10.26 -40.20
N GLY A 222 -1.59 9.81 -40.74
CA GLY A 222 -2.21 8.54 -40.37
C GLY A 222 -2.72 8.49 -38.90
N ALA A 223 -3.04 9.64 -38.32
CA ALA A 223 -3.57 9.74 -36.93
C ALA A 223 -4.95 9.09 -36.75
N ASP A 224 -5.58 8.67 -37.83
CA ASP A 224 -6.83 7.90 -37.87
C ASP A 224 -6.61 6.38 -37.81
N LEU A 225 -5.37 5.91 -37.68
CA LEU A 225 -5.08 4.50 -37.53
C LEU A 225 -5.72 3.93 -36.24
N SER A 226 -6.34 2.78 -36.38
CA SER A 226 -6.90 2.06 -35.24
C SER A 226 -5.80 1.56 -34.29
N LEU A 227 -6.15 1.30 -33.04
CA LEU A 227 -5.23 0.75 -32.05
C LEU A 227 -4.52 -0.53 -32.51
N ILE A 228 -5.18 -1.34 -33.35
CA ILE A 228 -4.59 -2.57 -33.89
C ILE A 228 -3.38 -2.29 -34.79
N HIS A 229 -3.42 -1.19 -35.55
CA HIS A 229 -2.27 -0.78 -36.37
C HIS A 229 -1.13 -0.18 -35.57
N ILE A 230 -1.38 0.27 -34.35
CA ILE A 230 -0.36 0.80 -33.44
C ILE A 230 0.29 -0.30 -32.62
N SER A 231 -0.47 -1.33 -32.23
CA SER A 231 -0.01 -2.41 -31.36
C SER A 231 0.60 -3.61 -32.11
N GLU A 232 0.38 -3.72 -33.41
CA GLU A 232 0.98 -4.77 -34.24
C GLU A 232 1.91 -4.13 -35.30
N PRO A 233 3.14 -3.78 -34.93
CA PRO A 233 4.12 -3.34 -35.93
C PRO A 233 4.46 -4.53 -36.85
N THR A 234 4.20 -4.38 -38.11
CA THR A 234 4.61 -5.31 -39.18
C THR A 234 6.12 -5.33 -39.34
#